data_71197fc402c8c6597ad936cb7a5d9127
#
_entry.id   71197fc402c8c6597ad936cb7a5d9127
#
_cell.length_a   1.000
_cell.length_b   1.000
_cell.length_c   1.000
_cell.angle_alpha   90.00
_cell.angle_beta   90.00
_cell.angle_gamma   90.00
#
_symmetry.space_group_name_H-M   'P 1'
#
loop_
_entity.id
_entity.type
_entity.pdbx_description
1 polymer ?
#
loop_
_entity_poly.entity_id
_entity_poly.type
_entity_poly.pdbx_seq_one_letter_code
_entity_poly.pdbx_strand_id
1 'polypeptide(L)'
;ADIIVNTDADNQYQGGEIAKLLAPLLAGEADICIGDRNIKALSEMSPSKKFLQRLGSWVVRQVSNTTVPDTTSGFRAYTREAALRMVIVSDFSYTLESIIQAGKRRMAIAHVPVATNPRTRESRLFDSVFSYIKKSAATIVRIYASYEPLKVFSYIGLALFSVGFAGALRFLYYYATGTGFGHVQSLILSAVLMIVGFQTVLIG
;
A
#
# COMPACT_ATOMS: atom_id res chain seq x y z
N ALA A 1 2.48 18.70 -22.62
CA ALA A 1 2.90 17.35 -23.00
C ALA A 1 1.70 16.42 -22.97
N ASP A 2 1.60 15.51 -23.93
CA ASP A 2 0.49 14.54 -24.00
C ASP A 2 0.84 13.25 -23.24
N ILE A 3 2.12 12.95 -23.16
CA ILE A 3 2.66 11.84 -22.35
C ILE A 3 3.82 12.35 -21.48
N ILE A 4 3.89 11.89 -20.28
CA ILE A 4 4.95 12.19 -19.31
C ILE A 4 5.67 10.89 -18.99
N VAL A 5 7.00 10.88 -19.14
CA VAL A 5 7.85 9.75 -18.74
C VAL A 5 8.64 10.15 -17.51
N ASN A 6 8.58 9.34 -16.48
CA ASN A 6 9.36 9.49 -15.27
C ASN A 6 10.46 8.43 -15.20
N THR A 7 11.66 8.83 -14.81
CA THR A 7 12.80 7.93 -14.60
C THR A 7 13.64 8.43 -13.43
N ASP A 8 14.26 7.50 -12.70
CA ASP A 8 15.21 7.86 -11.66
C ASP A 8 16.55 8.29 -12.25
N ALA A 9 17.21 9.26 -11.63
CA ALA A 9 18.49 9.83 -12.11
C ALA A 9 19.73 9.01 -11.69
N ASP A 10 19.55 7.72 -11.35
CA ASP A 10 20.61 6.83 -10.87
C ASP A 10 21.22 5.93 -11.97
N ASN A 11 20.86 6.19 -13.23
CA ASN A 11 21.27 5.41 -14.39
C ASN A 11 20.87 3.93 -14.36
N GLN A 12 19.89 3.56 -13.52
CA GLN A 12 19.40 2.19 -13.45
C GLN A 12 18.62 1.79 -14.71
N TYR A 13 17.89 2.73 -15.31
CA TYR A 13 17.07 2.48 -16.49
C TYR A 13 17.75 2.94 -17.77
N GLN A 14 17.63 2.12 -18.81
CA GLN A 14 18.18 2.44 -20.13
C GLN A 14 17.22 3.35 -20.90
N GLY A 15 17.72 4.46 -21.45
CA GLY A 15 16.90 5.40 -22.22
C GLY A 15 16.20 4.78 -23.43
N GLY A 16 16.80 3.77 -24.05
CA GLY A 16 16.20 3.03 -25.17
C GLY A 16 14.91 2.28 -24.81
N GLU A 17 14.69 1.99 -23.53
CA GLU A 17 13.50 1.30 -23.05
C GLU A 17 12.25 2.22 -22.97
N ILE A 18 12.43 3.55 -23.13
CA ILE A 18 11.31 4.51 -23.13
C ILE A 18 10.27 4.15 -24.19
N ALA A 19 10.70 3.74 -25.37
CA ALA A 19 9.80 3.37 -26.45
C ALA A 19 8.82 2.24 -26.05
N LYS A 20 9.25 1.29 -25.23
CA LYS A 20 8.40 0.20 -24.73
C LYS A 20 7.32 0.72 -23.76
N LEU A 21 7.66 1.73 -22.94
CA LEU A 21 6.67 2.34 -22.05
C LEU A 21 5.62 3.16 -22.81
N LEU A 22 6.02 3.78 -23.91
CA LEU A 22 5.13 4.62 -24.72
C LEU A 22 4.15 3.79 -25.56
N ALA A 23 4.55 2.60 -26.00
CA ALA A 23 3.76 1.79 -26.92
C ALA A 23 2.30 1.56 -26.46
N PRO A 24 2.00 1.07 -25.24
CA PRO A 24 0.61 0.85 -24.80
C PRO A 24 -0.17 2.16 -24.60
N LEU A 25 0.47 3.27 -24.28
CA LEU A 25 -0.16 4.58 -24.15
C LEU A 25 -0.56 5.14 -25.52
N LEU A 26 0.34 5.03 -26.49
CA LEU A 26 0.09 5.51 -27.87
C LEU A 26 -0.98 4.65 -28.57
N ALA A 27 -1.05 3.36 -28.24
CA ALA A 27 -2.11 2.47 -28.71
C ALA A 27 -3.48 2.73 -28.05
N GLY A 28 -3.54 3.58 -27.01
CA GLY A 28 -4.77 3.82 -26.24
C GLY A 28 -5.19 2.64 -25.35
N GLU A 29 -4.30 1.68 -25.08
CA GLU A 29 -4.57 0.48 -24.29
C GLU A 29 -4.40 0.73 -22.79
N ALA A 30 -3.63 1.76 -22.42
CA ALA A 30 -3.34 2.08 -21.02
C ALA A 30 -3.24 3.58 -20.76
N ASP A 31 -3.62 4.00 -19.57
CA ASP A 31 -3.43 5.35 -19.03
C ASP A 31 -2.05 5.51 -18.40
N ILE A 32 -1.50 4.39 -17.89
CA ILE A 32 -0.22 4.32 -17.19
C ILE A 32 0.51 3.07 -17.64
N CYS A 33 1.80 3.22 -17.96
CA CYS A 33 2.68 2.08 -18.21
C CYS A 33 3.83 2.06 -17.21
N ILE A 34 4.11 0.89 -16.63
CA ILE A 34 5.12 0.68 -15.60
C ILE A 34 6.19 -0.28 -16.14
N GLY A 35 7.46 0.10 -16.03
CA GLY A 35 8.57 -0.77 -16.37
C GLY A 35 8.78 -1.84 -15.28
N ASP A 36 8.64 -3.11 -15.65
CA ASP A 36 8.91 -4.26 -14.78
C ASP A 36 10.37 -4.69 -14.92
N ARG A 37 11.13 -4.57 -13.82
CA ARG A 37 12.55 -4.95 -13.76
C ARG A 37 12.79 -6.45 -13.62
N ASN A 38 11.76 -7.26 -13.64
CA ASN A 38 11.83 -8.70 -13.36
C ASN A 38 12.68 -9.03 -12.12
N ILE A 39 12.28 -8.55 -10.97
CA ILE A 39 13.01 -8.63 -9.69
C ILE A 39 13.46 -10.06 -9.35
N LYS A 40 12.75 -11.08 -9.86
CA LYS A 40 13.13 -12.49 -9.67
C LYS A 40 14.48 -12.82 -10.30
N ALA A 41 14.76 -12.21 -11.46
CA ALA A 41 15.97 -12.46 -12.25
C ALA A 41 17.19 -11.63 -11.78
N LEU A 42 16.98 -10.59 -10.96
CA LEU A 42 18.10 -9.77 -10.45
C LEU A 42 18.99 -10.58 -9.51
N SER A 43 20.20 -10.89 -9.96
CA SER A 43 21.19 -11.67 -9.18
C SER A 43 21.77 -10.91 -7.98
N GLU A 44 21.81 -9.58 -8.05
CA GLU A 44 22.46 -8.71 -7.06
C GLU A 44 21.65 -8.49 -5.76
N MET A 45 20.38 -8.92 -5.71
CA MET A 45 19.53 -8.73 -4.52
C MET A 45 19.59 -9.95 -3.59
N SER A 46 19.81 -9.69 -2.28
CA SER A 46 19.73 -10.74 -1.27
C SER A 46 18.33 -11.38 -1.21
N PRO A 47 18.22 -12.68 -0.85
CA PRO A 47 16.93 -13.39 -0.77
C PRO A 47 15.91 -12.69 0.14
N SER A 48 16.35 -12.14 1.27
CA SER A 48 15.50 -11.41 2.22
C SER A 48 14.92 -10.14 1.59
N LYS A 49 15.71 -9.36 0.86
CA LYS A 49 15.25 -8.18 0.14
C LYS A 49 14.25 -8.53 -0.96
N LYS A 50 14.49 -9.62 -1.71
CA LYS A 50 13.55 -10.13 -2.73
C LYS A 50 12.22 -10.54 -2.10
N PHE A 51 12.25 -11.22 -0.94
CA PHE A 51 11.03 -11.61 -0.22
C PHE A 51 10.23 -10.40 0.23
N LEU A 52 10.87 -9.42 0.89
CA LEU A 52 10.21 -8.20 1.37
C LEU A 52 9.60 -7.39 0.22
N GLN A 53 10.29 -7.30 -0.91
CA GLN A 53 9.79 -6.59 -2.07
C GLN A 53 8.59 -7.30 -2.72
N ARG A 54 8.60 -8.64 -2.76
CA ARG A 54 7.44 -9.43 -3.21
C ARG A 54 6.24 -9.26 -2.29
N LEU A 55 6.48 -9.31 -0.97
CA LEU A 55 5.44 -9.10 0.04
C LEU A 55 4.84 -7.69 -0.09
N GLY A 56 5.70 -6.66 -0.19
CA GLY A 56 5.27 -5.28 -0.39
C GLY A 56 4.45 -5.11 -1.66
N SER A 57 4.94 -5.65 -2.79
CA SER A 57 4.19 -5.60 -4.06
C SER A 57 2.88 -6.38 -3.99
N TRP A 58 2.83 -7.50 -3.27
CA TRP A 58 1.59 -8.24 -3.05
C TRP A 58 0.57 -7.41 -2.26
N VAL A 59 0.98 -6.79 -1.16
CA VAL A 59 0.11 -5.91 -0.36
C VAL A 59 -0.43 -4.76 -1.21
N VAL A 60 0.44 -4.09 -1.99
CA VAL A 60 0.01 -2.99 -2.85
C VAL A 60 -1.00 -3.45 -3.90
N ARG A 61 -0.79 -4.62 -4.52
CA ARG A 61 -1.76 -5.19 -5.47
C ARG A 61 -3.12 -5.44 -4.82
N GLN A 62 -3.15 -6.00 -3.60
CA GLN A 62 -4.41 -6.23 -2.88
C GLN A 62 -5.13 -4.92 -2.57
N VAL A 63 -4.39 -3.92 -2.10
CA VAL A 63 -4.94 -2.61 -1.74
C VAL A 63 -5.42 -1.83 -2.95
N SER A 64 -4.68 -1.90 -4.06
CA SER A 64 -4.96 -1.16 -5.30
C SER A 64 -5.91 -1.89 -6.27
N ASN A 65 -6.17 -3.18 -6.06
CA ASN A 65 -6.86 -4.06 -7.03
C ASN A 65 -6.18 -4.07 -8.41
N THR A 66 -4.85 -4.10 -8.44
CA THR A 66 -4.05 -4.12 -9.67
C THR A 66 -3.23 -5.39 -9.79
N THR A 67 -2.72 -5.66 -10.99
CA THR A 67 -1.86 -6.84 -11.27
C THR A 67 -0.39 -6.48 -11.44
N VAL A 68 0.00 -5.24 -11.15
CA VAL A 68 1.37 -4.73 -11.35
C VAL A 68 2.40 -5.57 -10.58
N PRO A 69 3.37 -6.19 -11.27
CA PRO A 69 4.34 -7.08 -10.61
C PRO A 69 5.41 -6.31 -9.84
N ASP A 70 5.90 -5.19 -10.37
CA ASP A 70 6.91 -4.31 -9.75
C ASP A 70 6.31 -2.97 -9.35
N THR A 71 5.75 -2.90 -8.15
CA THR A 71 5.09 -1.70 -7.63
C THR A 71 6.07 -0.60 -7.19
N THR A 72 7.36 -0.92 -7.10
CA THR A 72 8.40 0.01 -6.64
C THR A 72 9.21 0.62 -7.78
N SER A 73 8.98 0.19 -9.03
CA SER A 73 9.64 0.77 -10.19
C SER A 73 9.32 2.25 -10.34
N GLY A 74 10.35 3.09 -10.49
CA GLY A 74 10.23 4.52 -10.78
C GLY A 74 10.13 4.82 -12.27
N PHE A 75 10.36 3.83 -13.14
CA PHE A 75 10.32 4.00 -14.59
C PHE A 75 8.90 3.83 -15.12
N ARG A 76 8.25 4.95 -15.41
CA ARG A 76 6.81 4.98 -15.71
C ARG A 76 6.49 5.99 -16.79
N ALA A 77 5.44 5.69 -17.55
CA ALA A 77 4.83 6.65 -18.46
C ALA A 77 3.36 6.86 -18.08
N TYR A 78 2.88 8.09 -18.25
CA TYR A 78 1.53 8.51 -17.92
C TYR A 78 0.95 9.28 -19.08
N THR A 79 -0.31 9.07 -19.44
CA THR A 79 -1.06 10.01 -20.26
C THR A 79 -1.23 11.33 -19.51
N ARG A 80 -1.42 12.43 -20.24
CA ARG A 80 -1.73 13.74 -19.65
C ARG A 80 -2.93 13.66 -18.71
N GLU A 81 -3.96 12.94 -19.12
CA GLU A 81 -5.19 12.80 -18.34
C GLU A 81 -4.94 12.04 -17.03
N ALA A 82 -4.22 10.93 -17.08
CA ALA A 82 -3.83 10.18 -15.89
C ALA A 82 -3.00 11.05 -14.93
N ALA A 83 -2.02 11.80 -15.45
CA ALA A 83 -1.17 12.66 -14.64
C ALA A 83 -1.96 13.78 -13.94
N LEU A 84 -2.90 14.41 -14.64
CA LEU A 84 -3.75 15.46 -14.07
C LEU A 84 -4.72 14.95 -13.00
N ARG A 85 -5.09 13.69 -13.06
CA ARG A 85 -5.95 13.05 -12.05
C ARG A 85 -5.18 12.57 -10.82
N MET A 86 -3.84 12.52 -10.87
CA MET A 86 -3.03 12.07 -9.74
C MET A 86 -2.74 13.22 -8.78
N VAL A 87 -2.90 12.94 -7.48
CA VAL A 87 -2.52 13.86 -6.41
C VAL A 87 -1.53 13.12 -5.52
N ILE A 88 -0.24 13.42 -5.66
CA ILE A 88 0.80 12.82 -4.84
C ILE A 88 1.03 13.70 -3.61
N VAL A 89 0.76 13.14 -2.44
CA VAL A 89 0.87 13.83 -1.14
C VAL A 89 2.08 13.31 -0.34
N SER A 90 2.56 12.13 -0.67
CA SER A 90 3.66 11.50 0.08
C SER A 90 5.00 11.98 -0.41
N ASP A 91 5.81 12.54 0.46
CA ASP A 91 7.22 12.89 0.19
C ASP A 91 8.11 11.64 0.06
N PHE A 92 7.59 10.46 0.44
CA PHE A 92 8.40 9.26 0.56
C PHE A 92 8.30 8.30 -0.62
N SER A 93 7.09 8.05 -1.12
CA SER A 93 6.89 7.00 -2.13
C SER A 93 5.72 7.30 -3.06
N TYR A 94 5.98 8.16 -4.05
CA TYR A 94 5.02 8.40 -5.14
C TYR A 94 4.69 7.11 -5.91
N THR A 95 5.62 6.15 -5.93
CA THR A 95 5.46 4.89 -6.67
C THR A 95 4.34 4.01 -6.14
N LEU A 96 4.22 3.89 -4.83
CA LEU A 96 3.15 3.13 -4.19
C LEU A 96 1.84 3.90 -4.25
N GLU A 97 1.90 5.20 -3.98
CA GLU A 97 0.75 6.10 -3.96
C GLU A 97 0.06 6.14 -5.32
N SER A 98 0.82 6.35 -6.39
CA SER A 98 0.28 6.43 -7.74
C SER A 98 -0.40 5.14 -8.20
N ILE A 99 0.14 3.95 -7.84
CA ILE A 99 -0.51 2.66 -8.18
C ILE A 99 -1.82 2.50 -7.41
N ILE A 100 -1.84 2.82 -6.11
CA ILE A 100 -3.06 2.69 -5.31
C ILE A 100 -4.13 3.64 -5.85
N GLN A 101 -3.77 4.90 -6.15
CA GLN A 101 -4.70 5.85 -6.74
C GLN A 101 -5.22 5.38 -8.10
N ALA A 102 -4.33 4.92 -8.98
CA ALA A 102 -4.69 4.45 -10.30
C ALA A 102 -5.66 3.26 -10.24
N GLY A 103 -5.38 2.29 -9.38
CA GLY A 103 -6.27 1.14 -9.19
C GLY A 103 -7.62 1.53 -8.61
N LYS A 104 -7.67 2.40 -7.57
CA LYS A 104 -8.93 2.87 -6.98
C LYS A 104 -9.76 3.73 -7.94
N ARG A 105 -9.10 4.46 -8.83
CA ARG A 105 -9.77 5.26 -9.89
C ARG A 105 -10.05 4.48 -11.16
N ARG A 106 -9.75 3.16 -11.18
CA ARG A 106 -9.96 2.26 -12.31
C ARG A 106 -9.28 2.73 -13.60
N MET A 107 -8.10 3.31 -13.47
CA MET A 107 -7.27 3.66 -14.63
C MET A 107 -6.70 2.37 -15.26
N ALA A 108 -6.56 2.35 -16.57
CA ALA A 108 -5.93 1.26 -17.29
C ALA A 108 -4.41 1.27 -17.06
N ILE A 109 -3.87 0.20 -16.46
CA ILE A 109 -2.45 0.08 -16.15
C ILE A 109 -1.83 -1.06 -16.95
N ALA A 110 -0.84 -0.74 -17.78
CA ALA A 110 0.02 -1.72 -18.43
C ALA A 110 1.36 -1.85 -17.69
N HIS A 111 2.02 -2.98 -17.88
CA HIS A 111 3.40 -3.18 -17.46
C HIS A 111 4.19 -3.86 -18.57
N VAL A 112 5.43 -3.42 -18.75
CA VAL A 112 6.31 -3.95 -19.80
C VAL A 112 7.67 -4.33 -19.20
N PRO A 113 8.26 -5.46 -19.62
CA PRO A 113 9.60 -5.82 -19.17
C PRO A 113 10.63 -4.83 -19.67
N VAL A 114 11.47 -4.33 -18.77
CA VAL A 114 12.53 -3.37 -19.08
C VAL A 114 13.89 -3.87 -18.64
N ALA A 115 14.90 -3.62 -19.46
CA ALA A 115 16.28 -3.89 -19.10
C ALA A 115 16.79 -2.84 -18.11
N THR A 116 17.63 -3.28 -17.17
CA THR A 116 18.26 -2.41 -16.19
C THR A 116 19.78 -2.52 -16.26
N ASN A 117 20.46 -1.42 -16.03
CA ASN A 117 21.90 -1.41 -15.86
C ASN A 117 22.30 -1.96 -14.49
N PRO A 118 23.52 -2.50 -14.34
CA PRO A 118 24.09 -2.84 -13.04
C PRO A 118 24.13 -1.61 -12.13
N ARG A 119 23.96 -1.82 -10.83
CA ARG A 119 24.03 -0.73 -9.86
C ARG A 119 25.46 -0.18 -9.80
N THR A 120 25.59 1.15 -9.99
CA THR A 120 26.87 1.84 -9.91
C THR A 120 27.22 2.31 -8.49
N ARG A 121 26.23 2.38 -7.59
CA ARG A 121 26.43 2.83 -6.20
C ARG A 121 25.38 2.24 -5.26
N GLU A 122 25.68 2.21 -3.96
CA GLU A 122 24.72 1.88 -2.92
C GLU A 122 23.63 2.95 -2.78
N SER A 123 22.44 2.52 -2.37
CA SER A 123 21.30 3.41 -2.12
C SER A 123 21.56 4.28 -0.89
N ARG A 124 21.42 5.60 -1.02
CA ARG A 124 21.50 6.57 0.08
C ARG A 124 20.15 6.88 0.71
N LEU A 125 19.07 6.30 0.20
CA LEU A 125 17.70 6.67 0.60
C LEU A 125 17.30 6.11 1.97
N PHE A 126 17.96 5.06 2.45
CA PHE A 126 17.55 4.38 3.68
C PHE A 126 18.74 3.88 4.48
N ASP A 127 18.79 4.30 5.74
CA ASP A 127 19.77 3.83 6.72
C ASP A 127 19.47 2.41 7.20
N SER A 128 18.19 1.97 7.12
CA SER A 128 17.79 0.62 7.49
C SER A 128 16.55 0.11 6.72
N VAL A 129 16.51 -1.21 6.50
CA VAL A 129 15.37 -1.91 5.90
C VAL A 129 14.09 -1.72 6.74
N PHE A 130 14.23 -1.68 8.05
CA PHE A 130 13.10 -1.48 8.97
C PHE A 130 12.46 -0.10 8.80
N SER A 131 13.27 0.97 8.68
CA SER A 131 12.78 2.33 8.42
C SER A 131 12.00 2.40 7.09
N TYR A 132 12.51 1.74 6.05
CA TYR A 132 11.82 1.63 4.77
C TYR A 132 10.45 0.95 4.90
N ILE A 133 10.38 -0.21 5.56
CA ILE A 133 9.13 -0.96 5.77
C ILE A 133 8.12 -0.12 6.54
N LYS A 134 8.54 0.51 7.65
CA LYS A 134 7.68 1.36 8.49
C LYS A 134 7.08 2.52 7.68
N LYS A 135 7.90 3.24 6.92
CA LYS A 135 7.45 4.37 6.08
C LYS A 135 6.51 3.90 4.97
N SER A 136 6.85 2.79 4.27
CA SER A 136 6.01 2.23 3.23
C SER A 136 4.66 1.76 3.77
N ALA A 137 4.63 1.05 4.90
CA ALA A 137 3.41 0.61 5.55
C ALA A 137 2.53 1.80 5.96
N ALA A 138 3.12 2.84 6.57
CA ALA A 138 2.38 4.05 6.94
C ALA A 138 1.77 4.75 5.71
N THR A 139 2.50 4.82 4.60
CA THR A 139 2.01 5.38 3.34
C THR A 139 0.84 4.56 2.79
N ILE A 140 0.97 3.23 2.73
CA ILE A 140 -0.08 2.33 2.24
C ILE A 140 -1.35 2.48 3.09
N VAL A 141 -1.22 2.44 4.43
CA VAL A 141 -2.37 2.56 5.35
C VAL A 141 -3.05 3.91 5.19
N ARG A 142 -2.29 5.01 5.13
CA ARG A 142 -2.84 6.36 4.95
C ARG A 142 -3.64 6.47 3.66
N ILE A 143 -3.06 6.03 2.54
CA ILE A 143 -3.72 6.14 1.24
C ILE A 143 -4.93 5.22 1.18
N TYR A 144 -4.81 3.97 1.67
CA TYR A 144 -5.93 3.04 1.71
C TYR A 144 -7.09 3.57 2.55
N ALA A 145 -6.79 4.14 3.73
CA ALA A 145 -7.81 4.77 4.58
C ALA A 145 -8.48 5.97 3.91
N SER A 146 -7.78 6.70 3.04
CA SER A 146 -8.37 7.82 2.28
C SER A 146 -9.32 7.36 1.17
N TYR A 147 -9.13 6.15 0.62
CA TYR A 147 -9.98 5.61 -0.45
C TYR A 147 -11.07 4.65 0.04
N GLU A 148 -10.85 3.97 1.15
CA GLU A 148 -11.76 2.97 1.71
C GLU A 148 -11.94 3.18 3.23
N PRO A 149 -12.35 4.39 3.66
CA PRO A 149 -12.42 4.71 5.09
C PRO A 149 -13.38 3.77 5.82
N LEU A 150 -14.55 3.51 5.25
CA LEU A 150 -15.53 2.62 5.85
C LEU A 150 -14.96 1.23 6.18
N LYS A 151 -14.17 0.63 5.26
CA LYS A 151 -13.57 -0.68 5.52
C LYS A 151 -12.55 -0.63 6.66
N VAL A 152 -11.64 0.36 6.63
CA VAL A 152 -10.58 0.49 7.64
C VAL A 152 -11.18 0.70 9.02
N PHE A 153 -12.08 1.68 9.15
CA PHE A 153 -12.69 1.99 10.43
C PHE A 153 -13.64 0.89 10.90
N SER A 154 -14.34 0.18 10.00
CA SER A 154 -15.15 -0.98 10.36
C SER A 154 -14.30 -2.13 10.91
N TYR A 155 -13.14 -2.45 10.31
CA TYR A 155 -12.27 -3.50 10.86
C TYR A 155 -11.71 -3.12 12.23
N ILE A 156 -11.25 -1.90 12.41
CA ILE A 156 -10.73 -1.41 13.71
C ILE A 156 -11.86 -1.40 14.74
N GLY A 157 -13.01 -0.83 14.40
CA GLY A 157 -14.14 -0.72 15.30
C GLY A 157 -14.71 -2.08 15.69
N LEU A 158 -14.82 -3.03 14.75
CA LEU A 158 -15.27 -4.38 15.01
C LEU A 158 -14.28 -5.14 15.90
N ALA A 159 -12.99 -4.96 15.72
CA ALA A 159 -11.97 -5.56 16.58
C ALA A 159 -12.10 -5.06 18.04
N LEU A 160 -12.18 -3.72 18.23
CA LEU A 160 -12.39 -3.12 19.55
C LEU A 160 -13.69 -3.59 20.20
N PHE A 161 -14.77 -3.58 19.42
CA PHE A 161 -16.08 -4.05 19.89
C PHE A 161 -16.05 -5.52 20.33
N SER A 162 -15.41 -6.38 19.53
CA SER A 162 -15.30 -7.82 19.83
C SER A 162 -14.52 -8.08 21.12
N VAL A 163 -13.43 -7.35 21.36
CA VAL A 163 -12.64 -7.45 22.60
C VAL A 163 -13.49 -7.00 23.80
N GLY A 164 -14.19 -5.88 23.66
CA GLY A 164 -15.10 -5.38 24.70
C GLY A 164 -16.24 -6.37 24.96
N PHE A 165 -16.84 -6.93 23.91
CA PHE A 165 -17.92 -7.91 24.02
C PHE A 165 -17.47 -9.20 24.72
N ALA A 166 -16.29 -9.72 24.38
CA ALA A 166 -15.71 -10.87 25.06
C ALA A 166 -15.47 -10.60 26.56
N GLY A 167 -15.00 -9.40 26.90
CA GLY A 167 -14.86 -8.97 28.30
C GLY A 167 -16.20 -8.87 29.04
N ALA A 168 -17.24 -8.38 28.37
CA ALA A 168 -18.60 -8.33 28.94
C ALA A 168 -19.19 -9.74 29.18
N LEU A 169 -18.99 -10.66 28.21
CA LEU A 169 -19.39 -12.07 28.39
C LEU A 169 -18.66 -12.75 29.56
N ARG A 170 -17.36 -12.47 29.68
CA ARG A 170 -16.56 -12.93 30.82
C ARG A 170 -17.11 -12.41 32.14
N PHE A 171 -17.47 -11.13 32.24
CA PHE A 171 -18.08 -10.56 33.42
C PHE A 171 -19.41 -11.23 33.74
N LEU A 172 -20.28 -11.46 32.75
CA LEU A 172 -21.57 -12.11 32.91
C LEU A 172 -21.42 -13.52 33.48
N TYR A 173 -20.39 -14.24 33.05
CA TYR A 173 -20.08 -15.58 33.64
C TYR A 173 -19.73 -15.47 35.12
N TYR A 174 -18.85 -14.54 35.54
CA TYR A 174 -18.50 -14.35 36.94
C TYR A 174 -19.70 -13.86 37.79
N TYR A 175 -20.53 -13.03 37.19
CA TYR A 175 -21.77 -12.58 37.86
C TYR A 175 -22.72 -13.75 38.12
N ALA A 176 -22.93 -14.61 37.14
CA ALA A 176 -23.79 -15.80 37.27
C ALA A 176 -23.24 -16.82 38.28
N THR A 177 -21.93 -16.90 38.48
CA THR A 177 -21.27 -17.78 39.48
C THR A 177 -21.14 -17.14 40.86
N GLY A 178 -21.71 -15.95 41.09
CA GLY A 178 -21.70 -15.27 42.37
C GLY A 178 -20.40 -14.56 42.75
N THR A 179 -19.41 -14.49 41.83
CA THR A 179 -18.11 -13.88 42.06
C THR A 179 -17.93 -12.54 41.34
N GLY A 180 -19.02 -11.89 40.92
CA GLY A 180 -18.98 -10.70 40.04
C GLY A 180 -18.40 -9.42 40.67
N PHE A 181 -18.47 -9.25 42.01
CA PHE A 181 -18.05 -8.00 42.67
C PHE A 181 -16.60 -7.60 42.41
N GLY A 182 -15.67 -8.55 42.29
CA GLY A 182 -14.24 -8.24 41.99
C GLY A 182 -13.96 -7.88 40.53
N HIS A 183 -14.95 -7.93 39.63
CA HIS A 183 -14.74 -7.82 38.18
C HIS A 183 -15.43 -6.59 37.56
N VAL A 184 -15.98 -5.67 38.37
CA VAL A 184 -16.70 -4.47 37.88
C VAL A 184 -15.80 -3.57 37.03
N GLN A 185 -14.52 -3.44 37.38
CA GLN A 185 -13.56 -2.66 36.59
C GLN A 185 -13.40 -3.20 35.16
N SER A 186 -13.42 -4.53 34.98
CA SER A 186 -13.34 -5.15 33.66
C SER A 186 -14.62 -4.92 32.85
N LEU A 187 -15.77 -4.83 33.49
CA LEU A 187 -17.04 -4.49 32.83
C LEU A 187 -17.03 -3.06 32.31
N ILE A 188 -16.52 -2.11 33.10
CA ILE A 188 -16.38 -0.70 32.68
C ILE A 188 -15.48 -0.61 31.47
N LEU A 189 -14.30 -1.26 31.50
CA LEU A 189 -13.39 -1.30 30.35
C LEU A 189 -14.05 -1.92 29.11
N SER A 190 -14.80 -3.01 29.30
CA SER A 190 -15.54 -3.67 28.22
C SER A 190 -16.57 -2.75 27.60
N ALA A 191 -17.34 -2.03 28.41
CA ALA A 191 -18.34 -1.07 27.94
C ALA A 191 -17.69 0.08 27.15
N VAL A 192 -16.58 0.63 27.64
CA VAL A 192 -15.81 1.67 26.93
C VAL A 192 -15.30 1.15 25.58
N LEU A 193 -14.74 -0.05 25.54
CA LEU A 193 -14.25 -0.64 24.28
C LEU A 193 -15.38 -0.88 23.29
N MET A 194 -16.55 -1.32 23.72
CA MET A 194 -17.72 -1.51 22.87
C MET A 194 -18.24 -0.16 22.32
N ILE A 195 -18.32 0.87 23.15
CA ILE A 195 -18.77 2.21 22.74
C ILE A 195 -17.77 2.80 21.74
N VAL A 196 -16.47 2.78 22.05
CA VAL A 196 -15.43 3.29 21.17
C VAL A 196 -15.38 2.50 19.85
N GLY A 197 -15.51 1.18 19.92
CA GLY A 197 -15.57 0.32 18.74
C GLY A 197 -16.75 0.67 17.83
N PHE A 198 -17.95 0.84 18.40
CA PHE A 198 -19.13 1.25 17.65
C PHE A 198 -18.99 2.65 17.04
N GLN A 199 -18.50 3.62 17.83
CA GLN A 199 -18.23 4.98 17.33
C GLN A 199 -17.20 4.96 16.18
N THR A 200 -16.16 4.12 16.28
CA THR A 200 -15.15 3.99 15.23
C THR A 200 -15.77 3.52 13.91
N VAL A 201 -16.71 2.57 13.95
CA VAL A 201 -17.44 2.13 12.75
C VAL A 201 -18.27 3.28 12.15
N LEU A 202 -18.88 4.12 12.98
CA LEU A 202 -19.70 5.25 12.50
C LEU A 202 -18.91 6.39 11.87
N ILE A 203 -17.61 6.52 12.20
CA ILE A 203 -16.71 7.53 11.62
C ILE A 203 -16.32 7.18 10.18
N GLY A 204 -16.23 5.91 9.82
CA GLY A 204 -15.86 5.45 8.47
C GLY A 204 -16.99 5.57 7.48
#